data_8eb60348f2a934ac6e1976121aeab0ae
#
_entry.id   8eb60348f2a934ac6e1976121aeab0ae
#
_cell.length_a   1.000
_cell.length_b   1.000
_cell.length_c   1.000
_cell.angle_alpha   90.00
_cell.angle_beta   90.00
_cell.angle_gamma   90.00
#
_symmetry.space_group_name_H-M   'P 1'
#
loop_
_entity.id
_entity.type
_entity.pdbx_description
1 polymer ?
#
loop_
_entity_poly.entity_id
_entity_poly.type
_entity_poly.pdbx_seq_one_letter_code
_entity_poly.pdbx_strand_id
1 'polypeptide(L)'
;MNKNPYEVLGVARDASDADIKKAYHKLVMKYHPDRNPDSKDAEEKFKEVNNAFDILKDPQKRAAYDRFGDAAFASGNGAGAGFGGGNPFGNGGFHFNMGGGAGMEDILREAMRGFGFGDFGGGSQRGAPQRGGRDLLDEVVIDLKDAFFGKTHTVKFSSNVTCEKCNGNGTRDGKPAPLCTRCGGSGFVQTRQGFFVTEMPCPECNGLGHKIDKKCTECDGSGTQHKQRTLEVKIPAGVEDGARLRLAGQGEAGTNGGPAGDFYLDIRVRPDKRFERVGNDLVMRMDVPFTVLALGGEIEVETIDDKKLSVKVPAGTQVGERLRVRGHGMPSARRAGGFGDLYIEIAIKIPTKLTEKQKKLLNEFAGTKSEKKGWF
;
A
#
# COMPACT_ATOMS: atom_id res chain seq x y z
N MET A 1 -25.20 14.36 -34.37
CA MET A 1 -24.20 14.56 -35.43
C MET A 1 -22.84 14.49 -34.76
N ASN A 2 -22.09 13.42 -35.03
CA ASN A 2 -20.74 13.30 -34.44
C ASN A 2 -19.83 14.31 -35.17
N LYS A 3 -19.33 15.28 -34.44
CA LYS A 3 -18.34 16.25 -34.96
C LYS A 3 -17.01 15.53 -35.17
N ASN A 4 -16.28 15.89 -36.23
CA ASN A 4 -14.96 15.35 -36.52
C ASN A 4 -14.00 15.53 -35.33
N PRO A 5 -13.39 14.46 -34.77
CA PRO A 5 -12.50 14.55 -33.61
C PRO A 5 -11.36 15.55 -33.75
N TYR A 6 -10.81 15.72 -34.97
CA TYR A 6 -9.78 16.71 -35.23
C TYR A 6 -10.30 18.13 -35.11
N GLU A 7 -11.52 18.39 -35.56
CA GLU A 7 -12.17 19.70 -35.43
C GLU A 7 -12.56 20.02 -33.99
N VAL A 8 -13.01 19.01 -33.24
CA VAL A 8 -13.34 19.15 -31.81
C VAL A 8 -12.13 19.54 -31.01
N LEU A 9 -10.95 18.96 -31.27
CA LEU A 9 -9.69 19.32 -30.62
C LEU A 9 -9.02 20.55 -31.24
N GLY A 10 -9.47 21.00 -32.41
CA GLY A 10 -8.89 22.13 -33.13
C GLY A 10 -7.47 21.86 -33.65
N VAL A 11 -7.21 20.64 -34.09
CA VAL A 11 -5.92 20.20 -34.63
C VAL A 11 -6.05 19.72 -36.08
N ALA A 12 -4.97 19.78 -36.85
CA ALA A 12 -4.93 19.28 -38.21
C ALA A 12 -4.92 17.72 -38.21
N ARG A 13 -5.33 17.10 -39.34
CA ARG A 13 -5.36 15.63 -39.44
C ARG A 13 -3.96 14.98 -39.33
N ASP A 14 -2.92 15.71 -39.71
CA ASP A 14 -1.52 15.31 -39.65
C ASP A 14 -0.84 15.71 -38.34
N ALA A 15 -1.60 16.22 -37.38
CA ALA A 15 -1.06 16.63 -36.08
C ALA A 15 -0.34 15.48 -35.34
N SER A 16 0.79 15.82 -34.69
CA SER A 16 1.53 14.88 -33.88
C SER A 16 0.77 14.51 -32.60
N ASP A 17 1.10 13.35 -32.00
CA ASP A 17 0.52 12.93 -30.72
C ASP A 17 0.79 13.94 -29.60
N ALA A 18 1.90 14.67 -29.66
CA ALA A 18 2.22 15.74 -28.73
C ALA A 18 1.29 16.94 -28.89
N ASP A 19 0.96 17.31 -30.12
CA ASP A 19 0.04 18.43 -30.41
C ASP A 19 -1.39 18.08 -30.01
N ILE A 20 -1.82 16.84 -30.26
CA ILE A 20 -3.12 16.32 -29.84
C ILE A 20 -3.26 16.38 -28.31
N LYS A 21 -2.24 15.92 -27.56
CA LYS A 21 -2.23 15.99 -26.09
C LYS A 21 -2.26 17.44 -25.58
N LYS A 22 -1.49 18.32 -26.19
CA LYS A 22 -1.44 19.74 -25.81
C LYS A 22 -2.78 20.45 -26.04
N ALA A 23 -3.43 20.19 -27.17
CA ALA A 23 -4.75 20.72 -27.49
C ALA A 23 -5.80 20.20 -26.51
N TYR A 24 -5.80 18.90 -26.22
CA TYR A 24 -6.66 18.27 -25.24
C TYR A 24 -6.54 18.92 -23.84
N HIS A 25 -5.32 19.02 -23.29
CA HIS A 25 -5.12 19.65 -21.98
C HIS A 25 -5.64 21.10 -21.93
N LYS A 26 -5.43 21.88 -22.99
CA LYS A 26 -5.93 23.25 -23.09
C LYS A 26 -7.45 23.31 -23.04
N LEU A 27 -8.15 22.43 -23.75
CA LEU A 27 -9.61 22.38 -23.81
C LEU A 27 -10.22 21.82 -22.52
N VAL A 28 -9.61 20.78 -21.93
CA VAL A 28 -10.03 20.25 -20.62
C VAL A 28 -9.96 21.32 -19.54
N MET A 29 -8.87 22.09 -19.46
CA MET A 29 -8.76 23.19 -18.50
C MET A 29 -9.78 24.30 -18.75
N LYS A 30 -10.18 24.54 -20.00
CA LYS A 30 -11.15 25.55 -20.37
C LYS A 30 -12.58 25.14 -20.00
N TYR A 31 -12.94 23.88 -20.21
CA TYR A 31 -14.30 23.37 -20.00
C TYR A 31 -14.44 22.50 -18.75
N HIS A 32 -13.46 22.56 -17.82
CA HIS A 32 -13.50 21.77 -16.57
C HIS A 32 -14.74 22.11 -15.74
N PRO A 33 -15.45 21.09 -15.18
CA PRO A 33 -16.65 21.31 -14.40
C PRO A 33 -16.41 22.22 -13.17
N ASP A 34 -15.26 22.11 -12.51
CA ASP A 34 -14.93 22.97 -11.35
C ASP A 34 -14.77 24.45 -11.70
N ARG A 35 -14.48 24.75 -12.97
CA ARG A 35 -14.37 26.13 -13.46
C ARG A 35 -15.67 26.67 -14.07
N ASN A 36 -16.58 25.79 -14.43
CA ASN A 36 -17.85 26.12 -15.09
C ASN A 36 -19.00 25.31 -14.45
N PRO A 37 -19.27 25.46 -13.13
CA PRO A 37 -20.18 24.57 -12.39
C PRO A 37 -21.61 24.57 -12.88
N ASP A 38 -22.09 25.67 -13.53
CA ASP A 38 -23.50 25.85 -13.93
C ASP A 38 -23.70 25.86 -15.46
N SER A 39 -22.68 25.57 -16.26
CA SER A 39 -22.76 25.67 -17.72
C SER A 39 -22.93 24.29 -18.37
N LYS A 40 -24.17 23.97 -18.78
CA LYS A 40 -24.47 22.76 -19.56
C LYS A 40 -23.70 22.71 -20.87
N ASP A 41 -23.47 23.85 -21.52
CA ASP A 41 -22.66 23.93 -22.75
C ASP A 41 -21.20 23.55 -22.52
N ALA A 42 -20.65 23.87 -21.32
CA ALA A 42 -19.29 23.49 -20.98
C ALA A 42 -19.20 21.97 -20.70
N GLU A 43 -20.20 21.38 -20.09
CA GLU A 43 -20.29 19.95 -19.83
C GLU A 43 -20.40 19.14 -21.15
N GLU A 44 -21.23 19.60 -22.09
CA GLU A 44 -21.34 18.95 -23.42
C GLU A 44 -20.02 19.03 -24.19
N LYS A 45 -19.38 20.19 -24.22
CA LYS A 45 -18.07 20.36 -24.87
C LYS A 45 -16.98 19.54 -24.16
N PHE A 46 -17.01 19.41 -22.86
CA PHE A 46 -16.08 18.57 -22.14
C PHE A 46 -16.22 17.09 -22.51
N LYS A 47 -17.46 16.60 -22.66
CA LYS A 47 -17.74 15.23 -23.14
C LYS A 47 -17.28 15.04 -24.59
N GLU A 48 -17.54 16.02 -25.47
CA GLU A 48 -17.08 15.98 -26.87
C GLU A 48 -15.55 15.93 -26.96
N VAL A 49 -14.83 16.75 -26.18
CA VAL A 49 -13.38 16.81 -26.15
C VAL A 49 -12.76 15.49 -25.64
N ASN A 50 -13.34 14.90 -24.59
CA ASN A 50 -12.89 13.60 -24.09
C ASN A 50 -13.08 12.48 -25.11
N ASN A 51 -14.24 12.41 -25.76
CA ASN A 51 -14.53 11.42 -26.80
C ASN A 51 -13.58 11.57 -28.00
N ALA A 52 -13.32 12.80 -28.43
CA ALA A 52 -12.41 13.08 -29.53
C ALA A 52 -10.96 12.65 -29.19
N PHE A 53 -10.52 12.92 -27.97
CA PHE A 53 -9.20 12.50 -27.51
C PHE A 53 -9.08 10.97 -27.39
N ASP A 54 -10.12 10.28 -26.93
CA ASP A 54 -10.13 8.81 -26.81
C ASP A 54 -9.97 8.11 -28.16
N ILE A 55 -10.45 8.72 -29.24
CA ILE A 55 -10.27 8.21 -30.62
C ILE A 55 -8.86 8.49 -31.12
N LEU A 56 -8.32 9.70 -30.87
CA LEU A 56 -7.08 10.16 -31.46
C LEU A 56 -5.80 9.83 -30.67
N LYS A 57 -5.92 9.48 -29.37
CA LYS A 57 -4.77 9.09 -28.52
C LYS A 57 -4.17 7.74 -28.88
N ASP A 58 -4.97 6.85 -29.44
CA ASP A 58 -4.60 5.48 -29.80
C ASP A 58 -4.32 5.39 -31.29
N PRO A 59 -3.09 5.05 -31.72
CA PRO A 59 -2.74 4.95 -33.14
C PRO A 59 -3.65 4.00 -33.93
N GLN A 60 -4.14 2.94 -33.32
CA GLN A 60 -5.03 1.97 -34.00
C GLN A 60 -6.43 2.55 -34.19
N LYS A 61 -6.99 3.21 -33.20
CA LYS A 61 -8.29 3.88 -33.27
C LYS A 61 -8.25 5.07 -34.23
N ARG A 62 -7.16 5.83 -34.21
CA ARG A 62 -6.90 6.94 -35.12
C ARG A 62 -6.87 6.44 -36.59
N ALA A 63 -6.10 5.38 -36.87
CA ALA A 63 -6.03 4.77 -38.20
C ALA A 63 -7.37 4.19 -38.64
N ALA A 64 -8.16 3.61 -37.73
CA ALA A 64 -9.51 3.13 -38.04
C ALA A 64 -10.46 4.29 -38.37
N TYR A 65 -10.40 5.39 -37.62
CA TYR A 65 -11.17 6.59 -37.88
C TYR A 65 -10.78 7.24 -39.22
N ASP A 66 -9.48 7.33 -39.50
CA ASP A 66 -8.98 7.91 -40.76
C ASP A 66 -9.40 7.11 -42.03
N ARG A 67 -9.60 5.78 -41.89
CA ARG A 67 -10.03 4.89 -42.98
C ARG A 67 -11.54 4.80 -43.15
N PHE A 68 -12.28 4.76 -42.04
CA PHE A 68 -13.70 4.41 -42.06
C PHE A 68 -14.61 5.53 -41.53
N GLY A 69 -14.04 6.63 -41.07
CA GLY A 69 -14.78 7.76 -40.49
C GLY A 69 -15.62 7.36 -39.27
N ASP A 70 -16.69 8.10 -39.02
CA ASP A 70 -17.66 7.85 -37.93
C ASP A 70 -18.33 6.48 -38.01
N ALA A 71 -18.37 5.86 -39.20
CA ALA A 71 -18.97 4.55 -39.41
C ALA A 71 -18.23 3.44 -38.65
N ALA A 72 -16.94 3.61 -38.39
CA ALA A 72 -16.15 2.66 -37.58
C ALA A 72 -16.63 2.57 -36.11
N PHE A 73 -17.30 3.62 -35.64
CA PHE A 73 -17.72 3.76 -34.23
C PHE A 73 -19.24 3.86 -34.06
N ALA A 74 -20.01 4.03 -35.17
CA ALA A 74 -21.46 4.20 -35.16
C ALA A 74 -22.26 2.87 -35.22
N SER A 75 -21.61 1.73 -35.50
CA SER A 75 -22.30 0.46 -35.70
C SER A 75 -22.47 -0.30 -34.38
N GLY A 76 -23.39 0.13 -33.56
CA GLY A 76 -23.96 -0.64 -32.46
C GLY A 76 -25.09 -1.59 -32.89
N ASN A 77 -25.06 -2.20 -34.10
CA ASN A 77 -25.90 -3.37 -34.43
C ASN A 77 -25.57 -3.94 -35.82
N GLY A 78 -25.09 -5.16 -35.87
CA GLY A 78 -25.22 -6.04 -37.04
C GLY A 78 -23.93 -6.36 -37.80
N ALA A 79 -23.56 -7.63 -37.69
CA ALA A 79 -22.81 -8.47 -38.62
C ALA A 79 -21.28 -8.27 -38.75
N GLY A 80 -20.52 -9.09 -38.05
CA GLY A 80 -19.36 -9.80 -38.59
C GLY A 80 -18.05 -9.05 -38.65
N ALA A 81 -17.32 -9.08 -37.57
CA ALA A 81 -15.91 -9.34 -37.38
C ALA A 81 -15.41 -8.67 -36.10
N GLY A 82 -15.41 -9.38 -35.00
CA GLY A 82 -14.38 -9.46 -33.99
C GLY A 82 -13.87 -8.19 -33.30
N PHE A 83 -14.74 -7.21 -32.96
CA PHE A 83 -14.39 -6.25 -31.91
C PHE A 83 -15.63 -5.99 -31.06
N GLY A 84 -15.77 -6.76 -29.97
CA GLY A 84 -16.88 -6.66 -29.02
C GLY A 84 -16.94 -5.30 -28.34
N GLY A 85 -17.76 -4.41 -28.93
CA GLY A 85 -18.10 -3.12 -28.35
C GLY A 85 -19.22 -3.26 -27.34
N GLY A 86 -18.90 -3.47 -26.08
CA GLY A 86 -19.77 -3.15 -24.96
C GLY A 86 -19.58 -1.67 -24.63
N ASN A 87 -20.66 -0.90 -24.72
CA ASN A 87 -20.71 0.50 -24.36
C ASN A 87 -20.60 0.61 -22.81
N PRO A 88 -19.47 1.01 -22.18
CA PRO A 88 -19.36 1.05 -20.72
C PRO A 88 -20.11 2.23 -20.07
N PHE A 89 -20.79 3.05 -20.88
CA PHE A 89 -21.50 4.25 -20.44
C PHE A 89 -23.03 4.20 -20.65
N GLY A 90 -23.60 3.01 -20.90
CA GLY A 90 -25.05 2.80 -21.01
C GLY A 90 -25.64 2.35 -19.66
N ASN A 91 -26.17 3.28 -18.89
CA ASN A 91 -27.19 3.13 -17.85
C ASN A 91 -26.91 2.09 -16.72
N GLY A 92 -25.88 2.34 -15.93
CA GLY A 92 -25.60 1.63 -14.68
C GLY A 92 -24.52 2.37 -13.92
N GLY A 93 -24.92 3.17 -12.93
CA GLY A 93 -24.07 4.13 -12.23
C GLY A 93 -22.80 3.54 -11.66
N PHE A 94 -21.67 3.79 -12.28
CA PHE A 94 -20.37 3.70 -11.62
C PHE A 94 -20.10 5.04 -10.93
N HIS A 95 -20.33 5.06 -9.63
CA HIS A 95 -19.85 6.13 -8.74
C HIS A 95 -18.32 6.10 -8.75
N PHE A 96 -17.73 7.02 -9.51
CA PHE A 96 -16.29 7.28 -9.47
C PHE A 96 -15.97 8.04 -8.17
N ASN A 97 -15.67 7.29 -7.12
CA ASN A 97 -15.13 7.86 -5.89
C ASN A 97 -13.65 8.16 -6.10
N MET A 98 -13.34 9.40 -6.43
CA MET A 98 -11.99 9.93 -6.63
C MET A 98 -11.35 10.21 -5.28
N GLY A 99 -10.81 9.16 -4.64
CA GLY A 99 -10.06 9.28 -3.41
C GLY A 99 -9.15 8.08 -3.19
N GLY A 100 -7.87 8.22 -3.54
CA GLY A 100 -6.81 7.28 -3.14
C GLY A 100 -6.14 6.52 -4.28
N GLY A 101 -5.05 7.01 -4.74
CA GLY A 101 -3.82 6.54 -5.38
C GLY A 101 -3.62 5.07 -5.78
N ALA A 102 -4.62 4.42 -6.41
CA ALA A 102 -4.37 3.17 -7.11
C ALA A 102 -4.19 3.48 -8.59
N GLY A 103 -3.03 3.12 -9.14
CA GLY A 103 -2.65 3.44 -10.50
C GLY A 103 -3.63 2.88 -11.53
N MET A 104 -3.91 3.67 -12.54
CA MET A 104 -4.79 3.34 -13.68
C MET A 104 -4.36 2.05 -14.41
N GLU A 105 -3.13 1.61 -14.21
CA GLU A 105 -2.58 0.35 -14.73
C GLU A 105 -3.14 -0.90 -14.02
N ASP A 106 -3.45 -0.82 -12.73
CA ASP A 106 -4.00 -1.96 -11.99
C ASP A 106 -5.47 -2.20 -12.34
N ILE A 107 -6.25 -1.15 -12.56
CA ILE A 107 -7.65 -1.25 -13.00
C ILE A 107 -7.73 -1.79 -14.44
N LEU A 108 -6.81 -1.39 -15.31
CA LEU A 108 -6.74 -1.89 -16.68
C LEU A 108 -6.32 -3.37 -16.71
N ARG A 109 -5.43 -3.78 -15.79
CA ARG A 109 -4.98 -5.16 -15.64
C ARG A 109 -6.08 -6.08 -15.11
N GLU A 110 -6.89 -5.58 -14.19
CA GLU A 110 -8.05 -6.29 -13.62
C GLU A 110 -9.18 -6.38 -14.65
N ALA A 111 -9.47 -5.31 -15.40
CA ALA A 111 -10.44 -5.31 -16.49
C ALA A 111 -10.01 -6.24 -17.65
N MET A 112 -8.70 -6.31 -17.94
CA MET A 112 -8.17 -7.22 -18.96
C MET A 112 -8.24 -8.69 -18.53
N ARG A 113 -8.18 -9.00 -17.24
CA ARG A 113 -8.41 -10.33 -16.67
C ARG A 113 -9.88 -10.73 -16.68
N GLY A 114 -10.79 -9.80 -16.47
CA GLY A 114 -12.24 -10.05 -16.45
C GLY A 114 -12.88 -10.22 -17.83
N PHE A 115 -12.29 -9.68 -18.89
CA PHE A 115 -12.84 -9.69 -20.24
C PHE A 115 -12.35 -10.83 -21.15
N GLY A 116 -11.71 -11.87 -20.63
CA GLY A 116 -11.42 -13.10 -21.40
C GLY A 116 -10.57 -12.91 -22.67
N PHE A 117 -9.84 -11.79 -22.82
CA PHE A 117 -9.04 -11.49 -24.03
C PHE A 117 -7.64 -12.14 -24.02
N GLY A 118 -7.38 -13.04 -23.07
CA GLY A 118 -6.10 -13.76 -22.93
C GLY A 118 -5.97 -15.05 -23.74
N ASP A 119 -6.99 -15.46 -24.51
CA ASP A 119 -6.99 -16.81 -25.14
C ASP A 119 -7.09 -16.81 -26.69
N PHE A 120 -6.60 -15.77 -27.36
CA PHE A 120 -6.52 -15.79 -28.83
C PHE A 120 -5.07 -15.68 -29.34
N GLY A 121 -4.25 -16.66 -29.04
CA GLY A 121 -2.90 -16.69 -29.62
C GLY A 121 -1.97 -17.72 -28.97
N GLY A 122 -1.98 -18.94 -29.46
CA GLY A 122 -0.97 -19.93 -29.17
C GLY A 122 -1.51 -21.13 -28.41
N GLY A 123 -1.57 -22.27 -29.07
CA GLY A 123 -1.84 -23.58 -28.48
C GLY A 123 -0.80 -23.96 -27.43
N SER A 124 -0.81 -23.31 -26.30
CA SER A 124 -0.06 -23.75 -25.11
C SER A 124 -0.82 -24.94 -24.52
N GLN A 125 -0.16 -26.08 -24.46
CA GLN A 125 -0.61 -27.24 -23.68
C GLN A 125 -1.14 -26.73 -22.34
N ARG A 126 -2.47 -26.80 -22.16
CA ARG A 126 -3.13 -26.44 -20.89
C ARG A 126 -2.65 -27.40 -19.82
N GLY A 127 -1.56 -27.06 -19.18
CA GLY A 127 -1.14 -27.68 -17.91
C GLY A 127 -2.19 -27.42 -16.85
N ALA A 128 -2.21 -28.22 -15.78
CA ALA A 128 -3.04 -27.95 -14.61
C ALA A 128 -2.83 -26.51 -14.16
N PRO A 129 -3.88 -25.80 -13.74
CA PRO A 129 -3.78 -24.41 -13.35
C PRO A 129 -2.76 -24.31 -12.19
N GLN A 130 -1.71 -23.55 -12.43
CA GLN A 130 -0.74 -23.20 -11.39
C GLN A 130 -1.44 -22.34 -10.37
N ARG A 131 -1.47 -22.75 -9.12
CA ARG A 131 -2.01 -21.94 -8.02
C ARG A 131 -0.87 -21.42 -7.20
N GLY A 132 -0.86 -20.09 -7.01
CA GLY A 132 0.06 -19.45 -6.08
C GLY A 132 -0.15 -19.97 -4.64
N GLY A 133 0.91 -19.98 -3.86
CA GLY A 133 0.87 -20.28 -2.44
C GLY A 133 0.10 -19.21 -1.68
N ARG A 134 -0.35 -19.53 -0.47
CA ARG A 134 -1.03 -18.55 0.40
C ARG A 134 -0.01 -17.61 1.00
N ASP A 135 -0.45 -16.38 1.17
CA ASP A 135 0.29 -15.42 1.97
C ASP A 135 0.18 -15.76 3.45
N LEU A 136 1.24 -15.49 4.18
CA LEU A 136 1.31 -15.65 5.63
C LEU A 136 1.38 -14.30 6.29
N LEU A 137 0.73 -14.15 7.44
CA LEU A 137 0.72 -12.95 8.25
C LEU A 137 1.16 -13.31 9.65
N ASP A 138 2.07 -12.51 10.21
CA ASP A 138 2.51 -12.60 11.62
C ASP A 138 2.64 -11.19 12.18
N GLU A 139 2.67 -11.08 13.51
CA GLU A 139 2.77 -9.81 14.23
C GLU A 139 3.94 -9.85 15.19
N VAL A 140 4.73 -8.78 15.20
CA VAL A 140 5.82 -8.59 16.15
C VAL A 140 5.62 -7.33 16.96
N VAL A 141 5.79 -7.46 18.29
CA VAL A 141 5.78 -6.32 19.19
C VAL A 141 7.22 -5.95 19.54
N ILE A 142 7.59 -4.70 19.26
CA ILE A 142 8.92 -4.15 19.55
C ILE A 142 8.80 -2.95 20.49
N ASP A 143 9.88 -2.64 21.21
CA ASP A 143 9.94 -1.43 22.03
C ASP A 143 10.27 -0.20 21.18
N LEU A 144 9.91 1.00 21.67
CA LEU A 144 10.20 2.26 20.97
C LEU A 144 11.70 2.45 20.71
N LYS A 145 12.55 1.96 21.62
CA LYS A 145 14.01 1.97 21.47
C LYS A 145 14.48 1.05 20.31
N ASP A 146 13.86 -0.14 20.16
CA ASP A 146 14.13 -1.02 19.03
C ASP A 146 13.70 -0.36 17.71
N ALA A 147 12.56 0.35 17.72
CA ALA A 147 12.10 1.11 16.56
C ALA A 147 13.04 2.29 16.22
N PHE A 148 13.72 2.86 17.20
CA PHE A 148 14.71 3.93 16.99
C PHE A 148 15.96 3.41 16.29
N PHE A 149 16.57 2.34 16.77
CA PHE A 149 17.83 1.82 16.23
C PHE A 149 17.64 0.93 15.01
N GLY A 150 16.44 0.37 14.83
CA GLY A 150 16.19 -0.80 13.99
C GLY A 150 16.64 -2.08 14.68
N LYS A 151 16.05 -3.19 14.29
CA LYS A 151 16.30 -4.50 14.91
C LYS A 151 16.20 -5.63 13.92
N THR A 152 17.08 -6.59 14.00
CA THR A 152 16.88 -7.86 13.32
C THR A 152 16.05 -8.76 14.22
N HIS A 153 14.88 -9.17 13.74
CA HIS A 153 13.96 -10.04 14.47
C HIS A 153 13.90 -11.41 13.80
N THR A 154 13.98 -12.46 14.60
CA THR A 154 13.90 -13.85 14.13
C THR A 154 12.50 -14.39 14.34
N VAL A 155 11.79 -14.63 13.25
CA VAL A 155 10.44 -15.21 13.27
C VAL A 155 10.53 -16.70 13.04
N LYS A 156 9.86 -17.50 13.87
CA LYS A 156 9.73 -18.96 13.73
C LYS A 156 8.29 -19.31 13.45
N PHE A 157 8.04 -19.88 12.30
CA PHE A 157 6.69 -20.27 11.89
C PHE A 157 6.72 -21.58 11.12
N SER A 158 5.56 -22.23 11.02
CA SER A 158 5.38 -23.45 10.24
C SER A 158 4.70 -23.11 8.93
N SER A 159 5.21 -23.61 7.82
CA SER A 159 4.60 -23.39 6.51
C SER A 159 4.82 -24.60 5.59
N ASN A 160 3.94 -24.69 4.58
CA ASN A 160 4.14 -25.65 3.51
C ASN A 160 5.22 -25.12 2.57
N VAL A 161 6.29 -25.87 2.41
CA VAL A 161 7.40 -25.58 1.49
C VAL A 161 7.39 -26.56 0.34
N THR A 162 7.95 -26.18 -0.80
CA THR A 162 8.13 -27.09 -1.94
C THR A 162 8.97 -28.29 -1.51
N CYS A 163 8.50 -29.48 -1.82
CA CYS A 163 9.23 -30.70 -1.52
C CYS A 163 10.53 -30.78 -2.34
N GLU A 164 11.65 -30.78 -1.67
CA GLU A 164 12.98 -30.79 -2.29
C GLU A 164 13.24 -32.04 -3.13
N LYS A 165 12.69 -33.21 -2.74
CA LYS A 165 12.91 -34.47 -3.43
C LYS A 165 12.22 -34.53 -4.79
N CYS A 166 11.03 -33.99 -4.92
CA CYS A 166 10.26 -34.01 -6.15
C CYS A 166 10.14 -32.63 -6.82
N ASN A 167 10.76 -31.60 -6.27
CA ASN A 167 10.69 -30.21 -6.76
C ASN A 167 9.25 -29.72 -7.03
N GLY A 168 8.32 -30.11 -6.15
CA GLY A 168 6.91 -29.73 -6.27
C GLY A 168 6.06 -30.61 -7.19
N ASN A 169 6.64 -31.54 -7.92
CA ASN A 169 5.92 -32.38 -8.90
C ASN A 169 5.10 -33.53 -8.26
N GLY A 170 5.33 -33.85 -7.00
CA GLY A 170 4.67 -34.97 -6.30
C GLY A 170 5.05 -36.37 -6.77
N THR A 171 5.93 -36.52 -7.75
CA THR A 171 6.38 -37.80 -8.33
C THR A 171 7.63 -38.29 -7.64
N ARG A 172 7.84 -39.63 -7.63
CA ARG A 172 8.98 -40.28 -6.98
C ARG A 172 10.33 -39.92 -7.61
N ASP A 173 10.33 -39.71 -8.91
CA ASP A 173 11.51 -39.41 -9.71
C ASP A 173 11.69 -37.92 -10.02
N GLY A 174 10.84 -37.08 -9.44
CA GLY A 174 10.90 -35.61 -9.55
C GLY A 174 10.54 -35.08 -10.94
N LYS A 175 10.12 -35.93 -11.86
CA LYS A 175 9.69 -35.52 -13.20
C LYS A 175 8.24 -35.08 -13.19
N PRO A 176 7.84 -34.15 -14.06
CA PRO A 176 6.42 -33.77 -14.21
C PRO A 176 5.57 -35.01 -14.54
N ALA A 177 4.46 -35.18 -13.82
CA ALA A 177 3.50 -36.22 -14.10
C ALA A 177 2.74 -35.94 -15.41
N PRO A 178 2.31 -36.96 -16.17
CA PRO A 178 1.51 -36.80 -17.35
C PRO A 178 0.15 -36.15 -16.99
N LEU A 179 -0.39 -35.40 -17.92
CA LEU A 179 -1.71 -34.76 -17.76
C LEU A 179 -2.80 -35.84 -17.58
N CYS A 180 -3.73 -35.57 -16.70
CA CYS A 180 -4.92 -36.42 -16.53
C CYS A 180 -5.76 -36.43 -17.80
N THR A 181 -5.95 -37.58 -18.41
CA THR A 181 -6.71 -37.74 -19.67
C THR A 181 -8.16 -37.35 -19.55
N ARG A 182 -8.78 -37.55 -18.36
CA ARG A 182 -10.19 -37.26 -18.15
C ARG A 182 -10.52 -35.77 -18.10
N CYS A 183 -9.66 -34.96 -17.49
CA CYS A 183 -9.89 -33.52 -17.39
C CYS A 183 -8.96 -32.70 -18.32
N GLY A 184 -8.09 -33.37 -19.11
CA GLY A 184 -7.14 -32.69 -20.00
C GLY A 184 -6.16 -31.75 -19.25
N GLY A 185 -5.90 -32.02 -17.96
CA GLY A 185 -5.02 -31.21 -17.13
C GLY A 185 -5.73 -30.11 -16.33
N SER A 186 -7.03 -29.86 -16.53
CA SER A 186 -7.77 -28.79 -15.83
C SER A 186 -7.96 -29.04 -14.32
N GLY A 187 -7.91 -30.28 -13.89
CA GLY A 187 -8.22 -30.67 -12.50
C GLY A 187 -9.71 -30.74 -12.18
N PHE A 188 -10.57 -30.24 -13.05
CA PHE A 188 -12.01 -30.19 -12.84
C PHE A 188 -12.76 -30.80 -14.02
N VAL A 189 -13.95 -31.32 -13.75
CA VAL A 189 -14.89 -31.77 -14.77
C VAL A 189 -16.19 -30.98 -14.63
N GLN A 190 -16.74 -30.55 -15.74
CA GLN A 190 -18.00 -29.83 -15.78
C GLN A 190 -19.14 -30.80 -15.98
N THR A 191 -20.13 -30.76 -15.11
CA THR A 191 -21.38 -31.50 -15.24
C THR A 191 -22.50 -30.52 -15.49
N ARG A 192 -23.25 -30.73 -16.59
CA ARG A 192 -24.43 -29.94 -16.91
C ARG A 192 -25.68 -30.64 -16.40
N GLN A 193 -26.43 -29.97 -15.55
CA GLN A 193 -27.79 -30.37 -15.14
C GLN A 193 -28.76 -29.26 -15.57
N GLY A 194 -29.38 -29.43 -16.73
CA GLY A 194 -30.24 -28.42 -17.33
C GLY A 194 -29.48 -27.14 -17.68
N PHE A 195 -29.87 -26.01 -17.09
CA PHE A 195 -29.24 -24.71 -17.30
C PHE A 195 -28.03 -24.44 -16.37
N PHE A 196 -27.80 -25.31 -15.39
CA PHE A 196 -26.71 -25.15 -14.44
C PHE A 196 -25.49 -25.93 -14.88
N VAL A 197 -24.33 -25.27 -14.91
CA VAL A 197 -23.02 -25.88 -15.10
C VAL A 197 -22.33 -25.92 -13.74
N THR A 198 -22.09 -27.11 -13.22
CA THR A 198 -21.38 -27.29 -11.95
C THR A 198 -19.99 -27.85 -12.23
N GLU A 199 -18.98 -27.21 -11.69
CA GLU A 199 -17.61 -27.71 -11.74
C GLU A 199 -17.32 -28.57 -10.50
N MET A 200 -16.82 -29.77 -10.73
CA MET A 200 -16.42 -30.69 -9.66
C MET A 200 -14.96 -31.09 -9.84
N PRO A 201 -14.21 -31.35 -8.73
CA PRO A 201 -12.87 -31.92 -8.83
C PRO A 201 -12.90 -33.20 -9.67
N CYS A 202 -11.95 -33.35 -10.58
CA CYS A 202 -11.86 -34.55 -11.39
C CYS A 202 -11.62 -35.79 -10.53
N PRO A 203 -12.47 -36.84 -10.59
CA PRO A 203 -12.38 -38.01 -9.72
C PRO A 203 -11.15 -38.90 -10.02
N GLU A 204 -10.51 -38.76 -11.19
CA GLU A 204 -9.29 -39.52 -11.50
C GLU A 204 -8.02 -38.90 -10.91
N CYS A 205 -7.91 -37.60 -10.90
CA CYS A 205 -6.74 -36.89 -10.40
C CYS A 205 -7.01 -36.12 -9.11
N ASN A 206 -8.22 -36.19 -8.55
CA ASN A 206 -8.64 -35.50 -7.32
C ASN A 206 -8.30 -33.99 -7.33
N GLY A 207 -8.46 -33.34 -8.48
CA GLY A 207 -8.20 -31.91 -8.62
C GLY A 207 -6.76 -31.57 -9.00
N LEU A 208 -5.83 -32.51 -9.02
CA LEU A 208 -4.40 -32.27 -9.33
C LEU A 208 -4.13 -31.91 -10.79
N GLY A 209 -4.98 -32.34 -11.73
CA GLY A 209 -4.76 -32.15 -13.16
C GLY A 209 -3.72 -33.11 -13.76
N HIS A 210 -2.98 -33.82 -12.95
CA HIS A 210 -1.94 -34.78 -13.34
C HIS A 210 -2.23 -36.15 -12.77
N LYS A 211 -1.79 -37.21 -13.46
CA LYS A 211 -1.88 -38.60 -13.00
C LYS A 211 -0.54 -39.02 -12.42
N ILE A 212 -0.48 -39.13 -11.10
CA ILE A 212 0.74 -39.57 -10.38
C ILE A 212 0.67 -41.06 -10.14
N ASP A 213 1.36 -41.84 -10.95
CA ASP A 213 1.44 -43.32 -10.80
C ASP A 213 2.34 -43.72 -9.64
N LYS A 214 3.48 -43.02 -9.47
CA LYS A 214 4.43 -43.27 -8.38
C LYS A 214 4.61 -42.04 -7.55
N LYS A 215 3.96 -42.01 -6.37
CA LYS A 215 4.02 -40.89 -5.44
C LYS A 215 5.39 -40.68 -4.83
N CYS A 216 5.76 -39.45 -4.60
CA CYS A 216 6.95 -39.08 -3.85
C CYS A 216 6.83 -39.56 -2.39
N THR A 217 7.83 -40.23 -1.89
CA THR A 217 7.84 -40.82 -0.53
C THR A 217 7.97 -39.79 0.57
N GLU A 218 8.39 -38.56 0.25
CA GLU A 218 8.58 -37.48 1.21
C GLU A 218 7.32 -36.62 1.40
N CYS A 219 6.52 -36.44 0.35
CA CYS A 219 5.34 -35.59 0.37
C CYS A 219 4.05 -36.35 0.02
N ASP A 220 4.08 -37.64 -0.15
CA ASP A 220 2.97 -38.51 -0.52
C ASP A 220 2.13 -38.00 -1.72
N GLY A 221 2.84 -37.40 -2.67
CA GLY A 221 2.23 -36.89 -3.90
C GLY A 221 1.72 -35.45 -3.83
N SER A 222 1.76 -34.78 -2.67
CA SER A 222 1.27 -33.41 -2.52
C SER A 222 2.18 -32.37 -3.19
N GLY A 223 3.45 -32.69 -3.42
CA GLY A 223 4.45 -31.73 -3.91
C GLY A 223 4.96 -30.76 -2.86
N THR A 224 4.37 -30.74 -1.67
CA THR A 224 4.74 -29.82 -0.57
C THR A 224 4.98 -30.58 0.73
N GLN A 225 5.78 -30.01 1.61
CA GLN A 225 6.08 -30.55 2.93
C GLN A 225 5.82 -29.47 3.99
N HIS A 226 5.25 -29.87 5.11
CA HIS A 226 5.08 -28.96 6.26
C HIS A 226 6.39 -28.93 7.05
N LYS A 227 7.07 -27.76 7.07
CA LYS A 227 8.34 -27.59 7.77
C LYS A 227 8.28 -26.36 8.68
N GLN A 228 8.96 -26.44 9.82
CA GLN A 228 9.28 -25.23 10.60
C GLN A 228 10.37 -24.46 9.88
N ARG A 229 10.12 -23.17 9.70
CA ARG A 229 11.07 -22.22 9.09
C ARG A 229 11.46 -21.15 10.10
N THR A 230 12.68 -20.70 9.99
CA THR A 230 13.20 -19.56 10.74
C THR A 230 13.58 -18.50 9.73
N LEU A 231 13.03 -17.29 9.89
CA LEU A 231 13.26 -16.18 9.00
C LEU A 231 13.80 -14.99 9.79
N GLU A 232 14.93 -14.46 9.37
CA GLU A 232 15.49 -13.24 9.93
C GLU A 232 14.95 -12.03 9.16
N VAL A 233 14.23 -11.17 9.87
CA VAL A 233 13.61 -9.97 9.32
C VAL A 233 14.31 -8.74 9.86
N LYS A 234 14.88 -7.93 8.99
CA LYS A 234 15.50 -6.66 9.36
C LYS A 234 14.43 -5.56 9.42
N ILE A 235 14.11 -5.14 10.62
CA ILE A 235 13.21 -4.01 10.88
C ILE A 235 14.02 -2.72 10.74
N PRO A 236 13.65 -1.79 9.84
CA PRO A 236 14.41 -0.56 9.64
C PRO A 236 14.23 0.40 10.81
N ALA A 237 15.25 1.24 11.04
CA ALA A 237 15.16 2.33 11.99
C ALA A 237 14.07 3.34 11.56
N GLY A 238 13.34 3.88 12.54
CA GLY A 238 12.25 4.82 12.31
C GLY A 238 10.92 4.18 11.95
N VAL A 239 10.80 2.84 11.96
CA VAL A 239 9.56 2.15 11.66
C VAL A 239 8.40 2.69 12.49
N GLU A 240 7.23 2.87 11.85
CA GLU A 240 6.01 3.36 12.50
C GLU A 240 5.19 2.20 13.09
N ASP A 241 4.38 2.49 14.11
CA ASP A 241 3.42 1.53 14.63
C ASP A 241 2.39 1.16 13.54
N GLY A 242 2.06 -0.13 13.43
CA GLY A 242 1.19 -0.65 12.37
C GLY A 242 1.86 -0.77 11.00
N ALA A 243 3.16 -0.54 10.88
CA ALA A 243 3.87 -0.74 9.64
C ALA A 243 3.89 -2.23 9.25
N ARG A 244 3.69 -2.52 7.96
CA ARG A 244 3.71 -3.87 7.40
C ARG A 244 4.95 -4.07 6.53
N LEU A 245 5.75 -5.07 6.85
CA LEU A 245 6.88 -5.51 6.04
C LEU A 245 6.48 -6.71 5.19
N ARG A 246 6.68 -6.60 3.87
CA ARG A 246 6.46 -7.69 2.91
C ARG A 246 7.78 -8.38 2.60
N LEU A 247 7.80 -9.69 2.74
CA LEU A 247 8.91 -10.55 2.38
C LEU A 247 8.45 -11.44 1.23
N ALA A 248 8.83 -11.06 0.02
CA ALA A 248 8.36 -11.69 -1.20
C ALA A 248 8.79 -13.16 -1.27
N GLY A 249 7.86 -14.05 -1.65
CA GLY A 249 8.10 -15.49 -1.83
C GLY A 249 8.39 -16.25 -0.53
N GLN A 250 8.15 -15.67 0.65
CA GLN A 250 8.38 -16.33 1.94
C GLN A 250 7.10 -16.91 2.56
N GLY A 251 5.97 -16.88 1.84
CA GLY A 251 4.71 -17.51 2.23
C GLY A 251 4.71 -19.02 2.02
N GLU A 252 3.53 -19.61 1.88
CA GLU A 252 3.38 -21.03 1.55
C GLU A 252 3.79 -21.31 0.10
N ALA A 253 4.24 -22.55 -0.15
CA ALA A 253 4.53 -22.99 -1.50
C ALA A 253 3.26 -23.05 -2.36
N GLY A 254 3.37 -22.65 -3.62
CA GLY A 254 2.33 -22.86 -4.61
C GLY A 254 2.20 -24.32 -5.00
N THR A 255 1.10 -24.66 -5.64
CA THR A 255 0.85 -26.00 -6.17
C THR A 255 1.03 -26.04 -7.69
N ASN A 256 1.40 -27.20 -8.22
CA ASN A 256 1.63 -27.42 -9.66
C ASN A 256 2.67 -26.47 -10.27
N GLY A 257 3.74 -26.16 -9.52
CA GLY A 257 4.77 -25.21 -9.99
C GLY A 257 4.36 -23.75 -9.91
N GLY A 258 3.26 -23.43 -9.20
CA GLY A 258 2.86 -22.05 -8.93
C GLY A 258 3.85 -21.33 -8.02
N PRO A 259 3.92 -19.99 -8.07
CA PRO A 259 4.80 -19.21 -7.22
C PRO A 259 4.43 -19.37 -5.73
N ALA A 260 5.40 -19.25 -4.85
CA ALA A 260 5.13 -19.15 -3.41
C ALA A 260 4.40 -17.82 -3.12
N GLY A 261 3.59 -17.83 -2.06
CA GLY A 261 3.00 -16.62 -1.50
C GLY A 261 4.04 -15.75 -0.80
N ASP A 262 3.60 -14.66 -0.21
CA ASP A 262 4.43 -13.72 0.52
C ASP A 262 4.24 -13.88 2.03
N PHE A 263 5.24 -13.44 2.79
CA PHE A 263 5.14 -13.33 4.23
C PHE A 263 5.03 -11.87 4.62
N TYR A 264 3.99 -11.53 5.36
CA TYR A 264 3.75 -10.18 5.87
C TYR A 264 4.00 -10.17 7.38
N LEU A 265 4.79 -9.21 7.83
CA LEU A 265 5.07 -8.99 9.24
C LEU A 265 4.51 -7.62 9.64
N ASP A 266 3.49 -7.64 10.49
CA ASP A 266 2.91 -6.43 11.08
C ASP A 266 3.71 -6.04 12.32
N ILE A 267 4.17 -4.79 12.35
CA ILE A 267 4.99 -4.27 13.44
C ILE A 267 4.10 -3.47 14.39
N ARG A 268 4.12 -3.86 15.66
CA ARG A 268 3.52 -3.10 16.76
C ARG A 268 4.61 -2.50 17.62
N VAL A 269 4.54 -1.20 17.81
CA VAL A 269 5.48 -0.49 18.69
C VAL A 269 4.83 -0.29 20.05
N ARG A 270 5.44 -0.87 21.09
CA ARG A 270 4.94 -0.71 22.46
C ARG A 270 5.11 0.75 22.91
N PRO A 271 4.09 1.35 23.51
CA PRO A 271 4.21 2.68 24.10
C PRO A 271 5.34 2.72 25.14
N ASP A 272 6.21 3.71 25.07
CA ASP A 272 7.26 3.95 26.05
C ASP A 272 6.70 4.77 27.22
N LYS A 273 7.27 4.59 28.41
CA LYS A 273 6.83 5.32 29.62
C LYS A 273 7.33 6.76 29.68
N ARG A 274 8.44 7.04 29.04
CA ARG A 274 9.12 8.35 29.04
C ARG A 274 8.79 9.19 27.83
N PHE A 275 8.57 8.53 26.70
CA PHE A 275 8.44 9.18 25.41
C PHE A 275 7.12 8.82 24.73
N GLU A 276 6.44 9.84 24.27
CA GLU A 276 5.31 9.72 23.36
C GLU A 276 5.80 10.06 21.95
N ARG A 277 5.52 9.20 20.97
CA ARG A 277 5.90 9.42 19.58
C ARG A 277 4.79 10.13 18.83
N VAL A 278 5.10 11.26 18.21
CA VAL A 278 4.20 12.03 17.33
C VAL A 278 4.86 12.15 15.96
N GLY A 279 4.54 11.21 15.07
CA GLY A 279 5.22 11.10 13.77
C GLY A 279 6.70 10.76 13.93
N ASN A 280 7.60 11.67 13.54
CA ASN A 280 9.03 11.53 13.74
C ASN A 280 9.53 12.25 15.00
N ASP A 281 8.68 13.03 15.66
CA ASP A 281 9.07 13.74 16.85
C ASP A 281 8.78 12.89 18.09
N LEU A 282 9.53 13.18 19.17
CA LEU A 282 9.33 12.61 20.48
C LEU A 282 8.88 13.70 21.44
N VAL A 283 7.91 13.39 22.26
CA VAL A 283 7.46 14.26 23.36
C VAL A 283 7.73 13.55 24.66
N MET A 284 8.38 14.24 25.58
CA MET A 284 8.58 13.75 26.95
C MET A 284 8.12 14.79 27.95
N ARG A 285 7.52 14.34 29.04
CA ARG A 285 7.16 15.21 30.16
C ARG A 285 8.25 15.15 31.22
N MET A 286 8.70 16.32 31.64
CA MET A 286 9.78 16.43 32.64
C MET A 286 9.40 17.32 33.80
N ASP A 287 9.56 16.80 35.01
CA ASP A 287 9.36 17.53 36.24
C ASP A 287 10.59 18.41 36.57
N VAL A 288 10.41 19.73 36.46
CA VAL A 288 11.49 20.70 36.70
C VAL A 288 11.22 21.46 38.00
N PRO A 289 12.24 21.68 38.85
CA PRO A 289 12.08 22.49 40.05
C PRO A 289 11.59 23.91 39.71
N PHE A 290 10.62 24.43 40.47
CA PHE A 290 10.07 25.77 40.24
C PHE A 290 11.11 26.88 40.23
N THR A 291 12.20 26.72 41.02
CA THR A 291 13.31 27.67 41.07
C THR A 291 14.08 27.77 39.75
N VAL A 292 14.24 26.66 39.03
CA VAL A 292 14.85 26.64 37.69
C VAL A 292 13.92 27.29 36.67
N LEU A 293 12.61 27.07 36.77
CA LEU A 293 11.65 27.73 35.91
C LEU A 293 11.59 29.25 36.11
N ALA A 294 11.69 29.68 37.37
CA ALA A 294 11.64 31.11 37.72
C ALA A 294 12.92 31.86 37.37
N LEU A 295 14.08 31.28 37.68
CA LEU A 295 15.38 31.94 37.57
C LEU A 295 16.13 31.62 36.26
N GLY A 296 15.68 30.60 35.56
CA GLY A 296 16.42 29.98 34.47
C GLY A 296 17.46 29.01 34.98
N GLY A 297 18.00 28.20 34.08
CA GLY A 297 19.03 27.23 34.43
C GLY A 297 19.21 26.19 33.34
N GLU A 298 19.86 25.10 33.71
CA GLU A 298 20.05 23.93 32.85
C GLU A 298 19.44 22.70 33.49
N ILE A 299 18.87 21.84 32.67
CA ILE A 299 18.31 20.55 33.05
C ILE A 299 19.01 19.45 32.28
N GLU A 300 19.30 18.34 32.94
CA GLU A 300 19.77 17.12 32.25
C GLU A 300 18.58 16.30 31.76
N VAL A 301 18.60 15.95 30.51
CA VAL A 301 17.56 15.15 29.84
C VAL A 301 18.19 13.89 29.27
N GLU A 302 17.62 12.74 29.56
CA GLU A 302 17.98 11.49 28.87
C GLU A 302 17.21 11.34 27.59
N THR A 303 17.93 11.22 26.48
CA THR A 303 17.36 10.95 25.17
C THR A 303 17.03 9.46 25.00
N ILE A 304 16.33 9.10 23.92
CA ILE A 304 15.94 7.71 23.64
C ILE A 304 17.13 6.78 23.43
N ASP A 305 18.27 7.32 23.01
CA ASP A 305 19.56 6.61 22.86
C ASP A 305 20.41 6.61 24.14
N ASP A 306 19.79 6.87 25.31
CA ASP A 306 20.38 6.91 26.66
C ASP A 306 21.53 7.92 26.80
N LYS A 307 21.63 8.91 25.94
CA LYS A 307 22.57 9.99 26.09
C LYS A 307 22.00 11.08 26.98
N LYS A 308 22.85 11.64 27.83
CA LYS A 308 22.50 12.79 28.63
C LYS A 308 22.77 14.08 27.88
N LEU A 309 21.76 14.93 27.81
CA LEU A 309 21.81 16.22 27.15
C LEU A 309 21.50 17.33 28.15
N SER A 310 22.33 18.36 28.20
CA SER A 310 22.03 19.58 28.96
C SER A 310 21.16 20.51 28.09
N VAL A 311 19.99 20.86 28.62
CA VAL A 311 19.01 21.73 27.94
C VAL A 311 18.83 23.00 28.80
N LYS A 312 19.03 24.15 28.15
CA LYS A 312 18.87 25.45 28.78
C LYS A 312 17.39 25.81 28.89
N VAL A 313 16.95 26.10 30.11
CA VAL A 313 15.60 26.60 30.44
C VAL A 313 15.66 28.10 30.62
N PRO A 314 14.93 28.89 29.80
CA PRO A 314 14.84 30.34 29.99
C PRO A 314 14.19 30.69 31.34
N ALA A 315 14.57 31.83 31.90
CA ALA A 315 13.90 32.33 33.10
C ALA A 315 12.45 32.71 32.79
N GLY A 316 11.53 32.34 33.69
CA GLY A 316 10.10 32.59 33.52
C GLY A 316 9.35 31.59 32.64
N THR A 317 9.98 30.45 32.32
CA THR A 317 9.33 29.34 31.57
C THR A 317 8.10 28.83 32.32
N GLN A 318 6.96 28.74 31.63
CA GLN A 318 5.70 28.32 32.22
C GLN A 318 5.47 26.80 32.15
N VAL A 319 4.62 26.30 33.04
CA VAL A 319 4.17 24.90 32.99
C VAL A 319 3.38 24.65 31.72
N GLY A 320 3.64 23.52 31.07
CA GLY A 320 3.03 23.18 29.78
C GLY A 320 3.75 23.73 28.57
N GLU A 321 4.73 24.63 28.75
CA GLU A 321 5.60 25.03 27.65
C GLU A 321 6.44 23.85 27.15
N ARG A 322 6.73 23.85 25.85
CA ARG A 322 7.52 22.81 25.19
C ARG A 322 8.86 23.35 24.73
N LEU A 323 9.93 22.82 25.30
CA LEU A 323 11.29 23.11 24.86
C LEU A 323 11.67 22.15 23.73
N ARG A 324 12.07 22.70 22.58
CA ARG A 324 12.45 21.92 21.39
C ARG A 324 13.96 21.66 21.38
N VAL A 325 14.32 20.40 21.27
CA VAL A 325 15.69 19.94 21.06
C VAL A 325 15.79 19.32 19.68
N ARG A 326 16.46 20.00 18.77
CA ARG A 326 16.52 19.64 17.35
C ARG A 326 17.34 18.35 17.15
N GLY A 327 16.80 17.47 16.25
CA GLY A 327 17.50 16.28 15.80
C GLY A 327 17.63 15.16 16.84
N HIS A 328 16.83 15.19 17.92
CA HIS A 328 16.80 14.17 18.97
C HIS A 328 15.47 13.39 19.02
N GLY A 329 14.66 13.46 17.95
CA GLY A 329 13.47 12.64 17.74
C GLY A 329 13.80 11.31 17.05
N MET A 330 12.77 10.66 16.50
CA MET A 330 12.89 9.40 15.76
C MET A 330 13.58 9.59 14.42
N PRO A 331 14.35 8.60 13.94
CA PRO A 331 14.88 8.62 12.59
C PRO A 331 13.74 8.55 11.57
N SER A 332 13.90 9.23 10.44
CA SER A 332 12.92 9.22 9.36
C SER A 332 13.14 8.00 8.46
N ALA A 333 12.13 7.11 8.38
CA ALA A 333 12.17 5.98 7.46
C ALA A 333 12.19 6.43 5.98
N ARG A 334 11.71 7.66 5.68
CA ARG A 334 11.57 8.18 4.30
C ARG A 334 12.78 9.02 3.85
N ARG A 335 13.55 9.60 4.78
CA ARG A 335 14.72 10.42 4.48
C ARG A 335 15.94 9.80 5.13
N ALA A 336 16.86 9.32 4.34
CA ALA A 336 18.14 8.83 4.85
C ALA A 336 18.86 9.94 5.65
N GLY A 337 19.15 9.66 6.94
CA GLY A 337 19.86 10.58 7.84
C GLY A 337 19.03 11.72 8.44
N GLY A 338 17.72 11.77 8.23
CA GLY A 338 16.85 12.75 8.90
C GLY A 338 16.36 12.23 10.26
N PHE A 339 16.40 13.09 11.29
CA PHE A 339 15.80 12.85 12.57
C PHE A 339 14.71 13.90 12.82
N GLY A 340 13.67 13.50 13.55
CA GLY A 340 12.72 14.43 14.15
C GLY A 340 13.33 15.17 15.32
N ASP A 341 12.51 15.90 16.07
CA ASP A 341 12.91 16.68 17.21
C ASP A 341 12.37 16.07 18.51
N LEU A 342 13.03 16.40 19.63
CA LEU A 342 12.55 16.07 20.96
C LEU A 342 11.90 17.31 21.57
N TYR A 343 10.65 17.17 21.97
CA TYR A 343 9.91 18.19 22.71
C TYR A 343 9.83 17.80 24.18
N ILE A 344 10.29 18.69 25.04
CA ILE A 344 10.26 18.52 26.50
C ILE A 344 9.11 19.37 27.02
N GLU A 345 8.03 18.72 27.42
CA GLU A 345 6.90 19.39 28.07
C GLU A 345 7.19 19.61 29.53
N ILE A 346 7.25 20.85 29.95
CA ILE A 346 7.63 21.24 31.29
C ILE A 346 6.48 20.99 32.28
N ALA A 347 6.76 20.17 33.26
CA ALA A 347 5.94 20.02 34.47
C ALA A 347 6.68 20.59 35.68
N ILE A 348 5.92 21.10 36.62
CA ILE A 348 6.51 21.67 37.84
C ILE A 348 6.64 20.62 38.95
N LYS A 349 7.79 20.57 39.58
CA LYS A 349 8.00 19.79 40.79
C LYS A 349 8.08 20.71 42.01
N ILE A 350 7.04 20.67 42.83
CA ILE A 350 7.00 21.42 44.09
C ILE A 350 7.60 20.55 45.18
N PRO A 351 8.63 21.05 45.92
CA PRO A 351 9.23 20.30 47.01
C PRO A 351 8.26 20.15 48.19
N THR A 352 8.01 18.93 48.62
CA THR A 352 7.13 18.63 49.75
C THR A 352 7.80 18.79 51.11
N LYS A 353 9.13 18.65 51.14
CA LYS A 353 9.94 18.79 52.38
C LYS A 353 10.82 20.02 52.24
N LEU A 354 10.54 21.05 53.03
CA LEU A 354 11.28 22.29 53.05
C LEU A 354 11.99 22.47 54.40
N THR A 355 13.23 22.95 54.37
CA THR A 355 13.97 23.38 55.58
C THR A 355 13.38 24.69 56.09
N GLU A 356 13.58 25.02 57.38
CA GLU A 356 13.09 26.26 57.97
C GLU A 356 13.65 27.51 57.25
N LYS A 357 14.87 27.44 56.73
CA LYS A 357 15.48 28.51 55.94
C LYS A 357 14.74 28.70 54.60
N GLN A 358 14.41 27.59 53.91
CA GLN A 358 13.66 27.65 52.65
C GLN A 358 12.24 28.19 52.86
N LYS A 359 11.57 27.79 53.96
CA LYS A 359 10.22 28.33 54.27
C LYS A 359 10.27 29.84 54.49
N LYS A 360 11.30 30.34 55.23
CA LYS A 360 11.46 31.79 55.44
C LYS A 360 11.66 32.54 54.11
N LEU A 361 12.52 32.04 53.23
CA LEU A 361 12.78 32.66 51.92
C LEU A 361 11.55 32.64 51.02
N LEU A 362 10.78 31.57 51.02
CA LEU A 362 9.53 31.49 50.23
C LEU A 362 8.44 32.43 50.79
N ASN A 363 8.34 32.58 52.11
CA ASN A 363 7.42 33.53 52.73
C ASN A 363 7.83 34.99 52.43
N GLU A 364 9.11 35.29 52.45
CA GLU A 364 9.64 36.60 52.04
C GLU A 364 9.36 36.90 50.58
N PHE A 365 9.59 35.94 49.70
CA PHE A 365 9.22 36.06 48.26
C PHE A 365 7.73 36.27 48.05
N ALA A 366 6.86 35.57 48.79
CA ALA A 366 5.40 35.74 48.70
C ALA A 366 4.95 37.10 49.30
N GLY A 367 5.67 37.64 50.28
CA GLY A 367 5.40 38.94 50.92
C GLY A 367 5.86 40.17 50.11
N THR A 368 6.81 40.00 49.19
CA THR A 368 7.22 41.06 48.27
C THR A 368 6.09 41.34 47.30
N LYS A 369 5.43 42.51 47.40
CA LYS A 369 4.38 42.96 46.50
C LYS A 369 4.94 43.04 45.10
N SER A 370 4.56 42.09 44.24
CA SER A 370 4.75 42.25 42.82
C SER A 370 3.95 43.46 42.39
N GLU A 371 4.58 44.42 41.74
CA GLU A 371 3.86 45.54 41.09
C GLU A 371 2.77 44.95 40.22
N LYS A 372 1.53 45.41 40.45
CA LYS A 372 0.32 44.97 39.75
C LYS A 372 0.47 45.16 38.23
N LYS A 373 0.95 44.16 37.52
CA LYS A 373 0.55 43.94 36.14
C LYS A 373 -0.52 42.86 36.18
N GLY A 374 -1.76 43.29 35.86
CA GLY A 374 -2.96 42.50 36.00
C GLY A 374 -2.85 41.10 35.40
N TRP A 375 -3.23 40.17 36.22
CA TRP A 375 -3.50 38.82 35.81
C TRP A 375 -4.97 38.78 35.29
N PHE A 376 -5.13 38.87 33.97
CA PHE A 376 -6.30 38.38 33.27
C PHE A 376 -5.87 37.80 31.93
#